data_9c7ceb9ffb4b929846ee94bd7e977981
#
_entry.id   9c7ceb9ffb4b929846ee94bd7e977981
#
_cell.length_a   1.000
_cell.length_b   1.000
_cell.length_c   1.000
_cell.angle_alpha   90.00
_cell.angle_beta   90.00
_cell.angle_gamma   90.00
#
_symmetry.space_group_name_H-M   'P 1'
#
loop_
_entity.id
_entity.type
_entity.pdbx_description
1 polymer ?
#
loop_
_entity_poly.entity_id
_entity_poly.type
_entity_poly.pdbx_seq_one_letter_code
_entity_poly.pdbx_strand_id
1 'polypeptide(L)'
;YVLDDYSALRGLTEESVSKDALLFPVRTALQYNQVNGGTSSQGGSYYSAKNPEYGAMFTFYMKEGHESLKSARKKAEGKLKTEDIPFPGWAALDAEKNEPKGDVILVISNSSGELVDRISSPLKKGLHRVNWDLKKPYVNAAYANSRGNSLYARRLDVSPGTYTVRRQKRVGGSITDMAEPQSFEVKRIRENVLDNPIAGEREAYIDDLMALNFEIDQASHAFEKSSKRL
;
A
#
# COMPACT_ATOMS: atom_id res chain seq x y z
N TYR A 1 5.20 -11.56 24.77
CA TYR A 1 5.11 -11.18 23.35
C TYR A 1 4.01 -12.01 22.69
N VAL A 2 3.15 -11.38 21.90
CA VAL A 2 2.14 -12.04 21.09
C VAL A 2 2.58 -11.91 19.63
N LEU A 3 2.78 -13.04 18.95
CA LEU A 3 3.02 -13.06 17.51
C LEU A 3 1.68 -13.28 16.82
N ASP A 4 1.17 -12.22 16.22
CA ASP A 4 -0.07 -12.27 15.50
C ASP A 4 0.18 -12.71 14.05
N ASP A 5 -0.54 -13.72 13.60
CA ASP A 5 -0.43 -14.33 12.27
C ASP A 5 1.00 -14.74 11.85
N TYR A 6 1.40 -15.93 12.22
CA TYR A 6 2.66 -16.55 11.78
C TYR A 6 2.49 -17.53 10.60
N SER A 7 1.33 -17.55 9.96
CA SER A 7 1.03 -18.48 8.85
C SER A 7 2.05 -18.41 7.70
N ALA A 8 2.50 -17.19 7.38
CA ALA A 8 3.53 -16.97 6.38
C ALA A 8 4.89 -17.60 6.76
N LEU A 9 5.24 -17.60 8.04
CA LEU A 9 6.50 -18.19 8.52
C LEU A 9 6.52 -19.73 8.36
N ARG A 10 5.37 -20.39 8.40
CA ARG A 10 5.26 -21.84 8.14
C ARG A 10 5.59 -22.20 6.69
N GLY A 11 5.38 -21.25 5.76
CA GLY A 11 5.73 -21.42 4.35
C GLY A 11 7.20 -21.10 4.01
N LEU A 12 7.99 -20.66 4.98
CA LEU A 12 9.41 -20.40 4.80
C LEU A 12 10.19 -21.72 4.84
N THR A 13 10.56 -22.21 3.67
CA THR A 13 11.44 -23.35 3.47
C THR A 13 12.73 -22.88 2.79
N GLU A 14 13.79 -23.70 2.82
CA GLU A 14 15.04 -23.39 2.09
C GLU A 14 14.76 -23.16 0.59
N GLU A 15 13.87 -23.95 0.02
CA GLU A 15 13.44 -23.81 -1.37
C GLU A 15 12.71 -22.47 -1.60
N SER A 16 11.82 -22.07 -0.70
CA SER A 16 11.07 -20.81 -0.82
C SER A 16 11.98 -19.57 -0.71
N VAL A 17 13.00 -19.64 0.15
CA VAL A 17 13.99 -18.56 0.35
C VAL A 17 15.00 -18.49 -0.80
N SER A 18 15.19 -19.58 -1.55
CA SER A 18 16.07 -19.59 -2.73
C SER A 18 15.49 -18.80 -3.91
N LYS A 19 14.16 -18.65 -3.97
CA LYS A 19 13.46 -17.85 -4.99
C LYS A 19 13.78 -16.37 -4.82
N ASP A 20 13.85 -15.64 -5.91
CA ASP A 20 14.16 -14.20 -5.88
C ASP A 20 13.08 -13.42 -5.14
N ALA A 21 11.86 -13.93 -5.18
CA ALA A 21 10.72 -13.31 -4.55
C ALA A 21 9.60 -14.31 -4.28
N LEU A 22 8.94 -14.18 -3.13
CA LEU A 22 7.82 -15.02 -2.74
C LEU A 22 6.70 -14.15 -2.18
N LEU A 23 5.47 -14.37 -2.64
CA LEU A 23 4.26 -13.81 -2.05
C LEU A 23 3.53 -14.94 -1.34
N PHE A 24 3.34 -14.80 -0.03
CA PHE A 24 2.66 -15.83 0.77
C PHE A 24 1.15 -15.79 0.55
N PRO A 25 0.45 -16.92 0.76
CA PRO A 25 -1.00 -16.94 0.74
C PRO A 25 -1.59 -15.90 1.67
N VAL A 26 -2.60 -15.21 1.19
CA VAL A 26 -3.29 -14.16 1.94
C VAL A 26 -4.49 -14.74 2.66
N ARG A 27 -4.63 -14.44 3.95
CA ARG A 27 -5.80 -14.85 4.73
C ARG A 27 -7.04 -14.07 4.31
N THR A 28 -8.22 -14.67 4.52
CA THR A 28 -9.50 -13.98 4.40
C THR A 28 -9.48 -12.72 5.26
N ALA A 29 -9.72 -11.57 4.62
CA ALA A 29 -9.83 -10.29 5.30
C ALA A 29 -11.27 -10.05 5.76
N LEU A 30 -11.42 -9.58 6.99
CA LEU A 30 -12.71 -9.37 7.61
C LEU A 30 -13.04 -7.88 7.65
N GLN A 31 -14.21 -7.53 7.11
CA GLN A 31 -14.76 -6.17 7.20
C GLN A 31 -15.64 -6.03 8.44
N TYR A 32 -15.35 -5.02 9.24
CA TYR A 32 -16.14 -4.63 10.40
C TYR A 32 -15.95 -3.16 10.72
N ASN A 33 -16.91 -2.57 11.41
CA ASN A 33 -16.75 -1.20 11.89
C ASN A 33 -15.79 -1.17 13.07
N GLN A 34 -14.67 -0.49 12.89
CA GLN A 34 -13.74 -0.27 13.99
C GLN A 34 -14.36 0.70 14.99
N VAL A 35 -14.63 0.23 16.18
CA VAL A 35 -15.06 1.09 17.28
C VAL A 35 -13.79 1.64 17.93
N ASN A 36 -13.54 2.93 17.75
CA ASN A 36 -12.52 3.65 18.51
C ASN A 36 -13.02 3.87 19.94
N GLY A 37 -13.12 2.78 20.70
CA GLY A 37 -13.43 2.84 22.13
C GLY A 37 -12.24 3.47 22.86
N GLY A 38 -12.48 4.54 23.58
CA GLY A 38 -11.50 5.03 24.54
C GLY A 38 -11.10 3.89 25.48
N THR A 39 -9.81 3.72 25.68
CA THR A 39 -9.31 2.80 26.70
C THR A 39 -9.74 3.35 28.05
N SER A 40 -10.85 2.84 28.61
CA SER A 40 -11.15 3.09 30.01
C SER A 40 -10.01 2.48 30.83
N SER A 41 -9.45 3.25 31.73
CA SER A 41 -8.42 2.76 32.66
C SER A 41 -9.00 1.63 33.49
N GLN A 42 -8.51 0.42 33.28
CA GLN A 42 -8.88 -0.75 34.07
C GLN A 42 -7.86 -1.03 35.20
N GLY A 43 -7.06 -0.03 35.54
CA GLY A 43 -6.04 -0.12 36.58
C GLY A 43 -4.65 -0.41 36.04
N GLY A 44 -3.62 -0.11 36.84
CA GLY A 44 -2.20 -0.22 36.46
C GLY A 44 -1.68 -1.65 36.21
N SER A 45 -2.42 -2.68 36.58
CA SER A 45 -2.08 -4.09 36.37
C SER A 45 -2.76 -4.71 35.13
N TYR A 46 -3.57 -3.96 34.42
CA TYR A 46 -4.25 -4.46 33.23
C TYR A 46 -3.32 -4.43 32.01
N TYR A 47 -3.11 -5.60 31.42
CA TYR A 47 -2.36 -5.71 30.18
C TYR A 47 -3.28 -5.41 28.99
N SER A 48 -2.91 -4.42 28.20
CA SER A 48 -3.60 -4.08 26.94
C SER A 48 -2.61 -4.20 25.79
N ALA A 49 -2.94 -5.01 24.79
CA ALA A 49 -2.20 -5.07 23.54
C ALA A 49 -2.95 -4.31 22.44
N LYS A 50 -2.20 -3.71 21.52
CA LYS A 50 -2.77 -3.09 20.33
C LYS A 50 -3.45 -4.17 19.47
N ASN A 51 -4.65 -3.90 18.97
CA ASN A 51 -5.32 -4.79 18.03
C ASN A 51 -4.50 -4.94 16.74
N PRO A 52 -4.63 -6.10 16.06
CA PRO A 52 -4.11 -6.26 14.71
C PRO A 52 -4.62 -5.15 13.78
N GLU A 53 -3.82 -4.81 12.77
CA GLU A 53 -4.23 -3.84 11.78
C GLU A 53 -5.45 -4.34 11.02
N TYR A 54 -6.44 -3.46 10.85
CA TYR A 54 -7.64 -3.74 10.07
C TYR A 54 -7.28 -3.88 8.59
N GLY A 55 -7.78 -4.93 7.95
CA GLY A 55 -7.62 -5.10 6.52
C GLY A 55 -7.02 -6.44 6.08
N ALA A 56 -6.46 -6.47 4.88
CA ALA A 56 -5.75 -7.62 4.34
C ALA A 56 -4.23 -7.44 4.53
N MET A 57 -3.61 -8.39 5.21
CA MET A 57 -2.17 -8.39 5.46
C MET A 57 -1.46 -9.17 4.36
N PHE A 58 -0.65 -8.49 3.57
CA PHE A 58 0.21 -9.09 2.56
C PHE A 58 1.60 -9.32 3.14
N THR A 59 2.02 -10.58 3.16
CA THR A 59 3.37 -10.96 3.57
C THR A 59 4.14 -11.44 2.36
N PHE A 60 5.33 -10.91 2.16
CA PHE A 60 6.19 -11.30 1.04
C PHE A 60 7.66 -11.31 1.44
N TYR A 61 8.44 -12.12 0.74
CA TYR A 61 9.89 -12.21 0.90
C TYR A 61 10.60 -11.67 -0.32
N MET A 62 11.70 -10.96 -0.10
CA MET A 62 12.61 -10.45 -1.11
C MET A 62 14.03 -10.94 -0.82
N LYS A 63 14.62 -11.66 -1.77
CA LYS A 63 16.00 -12.16 -1.65
C LYS A 63 17.01 -11.02 -1.69
N GLU A 64 16.73 -10.04 -2.54
CA GLU A 64 17.59 -8.88 -2.73
C GLU A 64 16.79 -7.58 -2.57
N GLY A 65 17.45 -6.53 -2.12
CA GLY A 65 16.92 -5.18 -2.07
C GLY A 65 17.53 -4.31 -3.17
N HIS A 66 16.97 -3.12 -3.33
CA HIS A 66 17.58 -2.08 -4.15
C HIS A 66 18.63 -1.33 -3.30
N GLU A 67 19.88 -1.37 -3.73
CA GLU A 67 20.94 -0.58 -3.14
C GLU A 67 21.04 0.75 -3.87
N SER A 68 20.72 1.86 -3.17
CA SER A 68 20.83 3.18 -3.76
C SER A 68 22.28 3.57 -3.99
N LEU A 69 22.54 4.43 -5.00
CA LEU A 69 23.85 4.98 -5.31
C LEU A 69 24.52 5.58 -4.07
N LYS A 70 23.73 6.32 -3.27
CA LYS A 70 24.19 6.87 -1.99
C LYS A 70 24.61 5.79 -0.99
N SER A 71 23.87 4.68 -0.90
CA SER A 71 24.20 3.56 0.01
C SER A 71 25.47 2.85 -0.46
N ALA A 72 25.60 2.60 -1.76
CA ALA A 72 26.77 1.99 -2.36
C ALA A 72 28.03 2.83 -2.12
N ARG A 73 27.93 4.15 -2.34
CA ARG A 73 29.04 5.08 -2.06
C ARG A 73 29.43 5.05 -0.58
N LYS A 74 28.48 5.21 0.33
CA LYS A 74 28.77 5.19 1.78
C LYS A 74 29.39 3.87 2.23
N LYS A 75 29.01 2.73 1.66
CA LYS A 75 29.65 1.46 1.93
C LYS A 75 31.08 1.39 1.40
N ALA A 76 31.32 1.97 0.23
CA ALA A 76 32.66 2.06 -0.35
C ALA A 76 33.57 2.97 0.51
N GLU A 77 33.07 4.14 0.90
CA GLU A 77 33.75 5.08 1.79
C GLU A 77 34.06 4.44 3.16
N GLY A 78 33.13 3.70 3.76
CA GLY A 78 33.36 3.01 5.03
C GLY A 78 34.40 1.88 4.98
N LYS A 79 34.78 1.41 3.80
CA LYS A 79 35.89 0.48 3.60
C LYS A 79 37.25 1.17 3.51
N LEU A 80 37.27 2.46 3.20
CA LEU A 80 38.46 3.28 3.18
C LEU A 80 38.82 3.57 4.64
N LYS A 81 39.93 2.96 5.13
CA LYS A 81 40.42 3.15 6.50
C LYS A 81 41.22 4.46 6.65
N THR A 82 40.94 5.44 5.82
CA THR A 82 41.65 6.74 5.78
C THR A 82 40.73 7.84 6.29
N GLU A 83 41.27 8.82 7.00
CA GLU A 83 40.52 10.00 7.47
C GLU A 83 40.06 10.90 6.32
N ASP A 84 40.78 10.89 5.19
CA ASP A 84 40.48 11.65 3.99
C ASP A 84 39.60 10.82 3.02
N ILE A 85 38.31 11.03 3.08
CA ILE A 85 37.34 10.46 2.11
C ILE A 85 37.31 11.40 0.91
N PRO A 86 37.64 10.94 -0.31
CA PRO A 86 37.64 11.81 -1.49
C PRO A 86 36.24 12.30 -1.82
N PHE A 87 36.13 13.57 -2.20
CA PHE A 87 34.87 14.14 -2.63
C PHE A 87 34.34 13.41 -3.90
N PRO A 88 33.12 12.90 -3.92
CA PRO A 88 32.61 12.09 -5.03
C PRO A 88 32.35 12.86 -6.31
N GLY A 89 32.36 14.18 -6.26
CA GLY A 89 32.01 15.06 -7.37
C GLY A 89 30.52 15.43 -7.40
N TRP A 90 30.24 16.63 -7.90
CA TRP A 90 28.88 17.17 -7.97
C TRP A 90 27.96 16.32 -8.84
N ALA A 91 28.45 15.81 -9.98
CA ALA A 91 27.67 14.94 -10.86
C ALA A 91 27.22 13.66 -10.18
N ALA A 92 28.07 13.05 -9.35
CA ALA A 92 27.70 11.85 -8.59
C ALA A 92 26.63 12.17 -7.53
N LEU A 93 26.76 13.30 -6.83
CA LEU A 93 25.77 13.74 -5.84
C LEU A 93 24.42 14.09 -6.47
N ASP A 94 24.41 14.70 -7.64
CA ASP A 94 23.20 14.98 -8.39
C ASP A 94 22.52 13.69 -8.88
N ALA A 95 23.30 12.72 -9.34
CA ALA A 95 22.79 11.39 -9.69
C ALA A 95 22.14 10.69 -8.48
N GLU A 96 22.78 10.73 -7.31
CA GLU A 96 22.22 10.19 -6.06
C GLU A 96 20.90 10.87 -5.64
N LYS A 97 20.84 12.20 -5.82
CA LYS A 97 19.66 13.00 -5.47
C LYS A 97 18.47 12.69 -6.39
N ASN A 98 18.75 12.47 -7.66
CA ASN A 98 17.74 12.24 -8.70
C ASN A 98 17.47 10.74 -8.94
N GLU A 99 18.14 9.85 -8.21
CA GLU A 99 17.95 8.41 -8.33
C GLU A 99 16.51 8.02 -7.99
N PRO A 100 15.78 7.35 -8.90
CA PRO A 100 14.45 6.82 -8.61
C PRO A 100 14.55 5.73 -7.53
N LYS A 101 13.78 5.86 -6.46
CA LYS A 101 13.72 4.84 -5.41
C LYS A 101 13.20 3.52 -5.99
N GLY A 102 13.84 2.42 -5.62
CA GLY A 102 13.32 1.09 -5.89
C GLY A 102 12.15 0.77 -4.95
N ASP A 103 11.01 0.36 -5.53
CA ASP A 103 9.81 0.01 -4.78
C ASP A 103 9.28 -1.35 -5.19
N VAL A 104 8.61 -2.00 -4.24
CA VAL A 104 7.68 -3.10 -4.51
C VAL A 104 6.27 -2.52 -4.54
N ILE A 105 5.54 -2.77 -5.61
CA ILE A 105 4.16 -2.33 -5.78
C ILE A 105 3.26 -3.56 -5.67
N LEU A 106 2.34 -3.54 -4.72
CA LEU A 106 1.26 -4.51 -4.59
C LEU A 106 0.05 -3.96 -5.35
N VAL A 107 -0.32 -4.63 -6.43
CA VAL A 107 -1.45 -4.27 -7.29
C VAL A 107 -2.63 -5.15 -6.89
N ILE A 108 -3.69 -4.55 -6.43
CA ILE A 108 -4.90 -5.23 -5.98
C ILE A 108 -5.98 -5.06 -7.03
N SER A 109 -6.56 -6.18 -7.46
CA SER A 109 -7.63 -6.22 -8.46
C SER A 109 -8.85 -6.97 -7.91
N ASN A 110 -10.03 -6.63 -8.40
CA ASN A 110 -11.27 -7.35 -8.11
C ASN A 110 -11.38 -8.64 -8.95
N SER A 111 -12.50 -9.36 -8.80
CA SER A 111 -12.80 -10.60 -9.54
C SER A 111 -12.91 -10.39 -11.05
N SER A 112 -13.23 -9.18 -11.52
CA SER A 112 -13.28 -8.81 -12.93
C SER A 112 -11.90 -8.44 -13.50
N GLY A 113 -10.84 -8.43 -12.66
CA GLY A 113 -9.49 -8.01 -13.05
C GLY A 113 -9.27 -6.50 -13.06
N GLU A 114 -10.27 -5.71 -12.65
CA GLU A 114 -10.16 -4.27 -12.56
C GLU A 114 -9.29 -3.85 -11.38
N LEU A 115 -8.49 -2.82 -11.59
CA LEU A 115 -7.62 -2.27 -10.57
C LEU A 115 -8.44 -1.62 -9.44
N VAL A 116 -8.18 -2.06 -8.22
CA VAL A 116 -8.81 -1.51 -7.00
C VAL A 116 -7.86 -0.58 -6.27
N ASP A 117 -6.64 -1.02 -6.00
CA ASP A 117 -5.65 -0.20 -5.27
C ASP A 117 -4.22 -0.58 -5.65
N ARG A 118 -3.28 0.32 -5.33
CA ARG A 118 -1.83 0.10 -5.44
C ARG A 118 -1.16 0.55 -4.16
N ILE A 119 -0.42 -0.35 -3.54
CA ILE A 119 0.32 -0.06 -2.31
C ILE A 119 1.80 -0.20 -2.60
N SER A 120 2.57 0.83 -2.30
CA SER A 120 4.02 0.81 -2.46
C SER A 120 4.71 0.46 -1.15
N SER A 121 5.74 -0.37 -1.25
CA SER A 121 6.64 -0.72 -0.15
C SER A 121 8.09 -0.58 -0.62
N PRO A 122 9.01 -0.13 0.23
CA PRO A 122 10.42 -0.04 -0.15
C PRO A 122 10.99 -1.41 -0.57
N LEU A 123 11.77 -1.42 -1.64
CA LEU A 123 12.46 -2.61 -2.12
C LEU A 123 13.67 -2.93 -1.24
N LYS A 124 13.44 -3.66 -0.16
CA LYS A 124 14.46 -4.11 0.79
C LYS A 124 14.53 -5.63 0.85
N LYS A 125 15.71 -6.16 1.14
CA LYS A 125 15.90 -7.59 1.40
C LYS A 125 15.17 -8.02 2.68
N GLY A 126 14.59 -9.22 2.66
CA GLY A 126 13.98 -9.87 3.82
C GLY A 126 12.48 -10.04 3.74
N LEU A 127 11.86 -10.31 4.86
CA LEU A 127 10.43 -10.50 5.00
C LEU A 127 9.74 -9.15 5.25
N HIS A 128 8.68 -8.88 4.50
CA HIS A 128 7.90 -7.66 4.58
C HIS A 128 6.43 -7.98 4.83
N ARG A 129 5.79 -7.10 5.59
CA ARG A 129 4.35 -7.14 5.83
C ARG A 129 3.77 -5.77 5.48
N VAL A 130 2.74 -5.77 4.65
CA VAL A 130 2.05 -4.56 4.19
C VAL A 130 0.56 -4.79 4.35
N ASN A 131 -0.10 -3.86 4.99
CA ASN A 131 -1.54 -3.94 5.22
C ASN A 131 -2.32 -3.11 4.19
N TRP A 132 -3.40 -3.69 3.65
CA TRP A 132 -4.40 -2.99 2.85
C TRP A 132 -5.66 -2.78 3.67
N ASP A 133 -6.08 -1.55 3.83
CA ASP A 133 -7.21 -1.14 4.66
C ASP A 133 -8.59 -1.42 4.04
N LEU A 134 -8.67 -2.26 3.00
CA LEU A 134 -9.88 -2.64 2.27
C LEU A 134 -10.64 -1.45 1.68
N LYS A 135 -9.91 -0.44 1.25
CA LYS A 135 -10.49 0.77 0.68
C LYS A 135 -9.97 1.04 -0.73
N LYS A 136 -10.87 1.50 -1.58
CA LYS A 136 -10.57 2.00 -2.91
C LYS A 136 -10.14 3.47 -2.78
N PRO A 137 -8.95 3.85 -3.27
CA PRO A 137 -8.54 5.25 -3.23
C PRO A 137 -9.40 6.08 -4.19
N TYR A 138 -9.82 7.24 -3.73
CA TYR A 138 -10.36 8.27 -4.60
C TYR A 138 -9.22 9.17 -5.03
N VAL A 139 -8.95 9.22 -6.32
CA VAL A 139 -7.89 10.08 -6.88
C VAL A 139 -8.57 11.22 -7.63
N ASN A 140 -8.48 12.42 -7.08
CA ASN A 140 -8.85 13.64 -7.79
C ASN A 140 -7.58 14.35 -8.29
N ALA A 141 -7.32 14.25 -9.59
CA ALA A 141 -6.14 14.84 -10.22
C ALA A 141 -6.14 16.39 -10.15
N ALA A 142 -7.31 17.02 -10.10
CA ALA A 142 -7.43 18.48 -10.01
C ALA A 142 -6.89 19.03 -8.70
N TYR A 143 -6.94 18.24 -7.64
CA TYR A 143 -6.49 18.62 -6.29
C TYR A 143 -5.29 17.80 -5.78
N ALA A 144 -4.56 17.14 -6.67
CA ALA A 144 -3.41 16.31 -6.30
C ALA A 144 -2.36 17.06 -5.43
N ASN A 145 -2.30 18.37 -5.55
CA ASN A 145 -1.39 19.25 -4.80
C ASN A 145 -2.04 20.06 -3.68
N SER A 146 -3.35 19.94 -3.47
CA SER A 146 -4.02 20.71 -2.41
C SER A 146 -3.85 20.02 -1.06
N ARG A 147 -3.00 20.60 -0.21
CA ARG A 147 -2.88 20.19 1.19
C ARG A 147 -4.18 20.50 1.94
N GLY A 148 -4.85 19.47 2.42
CA GLY A 148 -5.87 19.62 3.47
C GLY A 148 -7.33 19.51 3.04
N ASN A 149 -7.67 19.13 1.83
CA ASN A 149 -9.08 18.92 1.48
C ASN A 149 -9.53 17.50 1.86
N SER A 150 -9.93 17.34 3.13
CA SER A 150 -10.30 16.05 3.73
C SER A 150 -11.54 15.39 3.09
N LEU A 151 -12.35 16.15 2.35
CA LEU A 151 -13.52 15.62 1.65
C LEU A 151 -13.12 14.75 0.45
N TYR A 152 -11.99 15.06 -0.19
CA TYR A 152 -11.48 14.35 -1.37
C TYR A 152 -10.52 13.21 -1.02
N ALA A 153 -10.13 13.09 0.23
CA ALA A 153 -9.34 11.98 0.76
C ALA A 153 -10.20 10.81 1.27
N ARG A 154 -11.51 10.81 1.01
CA ARG A 154 -12.39 9.72 1.44
C ARG A 154 -12.09 8.49 0.60
N ARG A 155 -11.45 7.53 1.25
CA ARG A 155 -11.31 6.18 0.72
C ARG A 155 -12.60 5.42 1.03
N LEU A 156 -13.16 4.75 0.03
CA LEU A 156 -14.41 4.01 0.16
C LEU A 156 -14.12 2.54 0.42
N ASP A 157 -14.87 1.94 1.34
CA ASP A 157 -14.76 0.51 1.62
C ASP A 157 -15.17 -0.29 0.37
N VAL A 158 -14.34 -1.26 0.01
CA VAL A 158 -14.61 -2.17 -1.09
C VAL A 158 -15.74 -3.14 -0.73
N SER A 159 -16.42 -3.70 -1.72
CA SER A 159 -17.43 -4.73 -1.50
C SER A 159 -16.80 -6.05 -1.05
N PRO A 160 -17.51 -6.86 -0.25
CA PRO A 160 -17.12 -8.25 -0.01
C PRO A 160 -17.02 -9.02 -1.32
N GLY A 161 -16.03 -9.89 -1.43
CA GLY A 161 -15.79 -10.67 -2.65
C GLY A 161 -14.38 -11.20 -2.74
N THR A 162 -14.05 -11.74 -3.91
CA THR A 162 -12.71 -12.25 -4.20
C THR A 162 -11.85 -11.17 -4.83
N TYR A 163 -10.65 -11.03 -4.31
CA TYR A 163 -9.63 -10.10 -4.78
C TYR A 163 -8.36 -10.84 -5.11
N THR A 164 -7.55 -10.24 -5.95
CA THR A 164 -6.24 -10.77 -6.33
C THR A 164 -5.18 -9.72 -6.07
N VAL A 165 -4.09 -10.10 -5.43
CA VAL A 165 -2.92 -9.26 -5.25
C VAL A 165 -1.78 -9.77 -6.12
N ARG A 166 -1.20 -8.88 -6.93
CA ARG A 166 -0.03 -9.11 -7.77
C ARG A 166 1.09 -8.21 -7.31
N ARG A 167 2.30 -8.72 -7.33
CA ARG A 167 3.47 -7.97 -6.90
C ARG A 167 4.33 -7.57 -8.09
N GLN A 168 4.72 -6.30 -8.12
CA GLN A 168 5.58 -5.72 -9.13
C GLN A 168 6.80 -5.07 -8.47
N LYS A 169 7.93 -5.12 -9.15
CA LYS A 169 9.16 -4.40 -8.79
C LYS A 169 9.29 -3.19 -9.72
N ARG A 170 9.52 -2.02 -9.15
CA ARG A 170 9.84 -0.81 -9.89
C ARG A 170 11.26 -0.37 -9.54
N VAL A 171 12.13 -0.30 -10.54
CA VAL A 171 13.51 0.18 -10.41
C VAL A 171 13.85 1.00 -11.64
N GLY A 172 14.40 2.19 -11.47
CA GLY A 172 14.80 3.06 -12.57
C GLY A 172 13.66 3.40 -13.55
N GLY A 173 12.41 3.42 -13.08
CA GLY A 173 11.23 3.63 -13.93
C GLY A 173 10.68 2.39 -14.62
N SER A 174 11.42 1.28 -14.66
CA SER A 174 10.95 0.01 -15.22
C SER A 174 10.13 -0.76 -14.20
N ILE A 175 9.00 -1.35 -14.65
CA ILE A 175 8.11 -2.18 -13.82
C ILE A 175 8.20 -3.62 -14.33
N THR A 176 8.43 -4.56 -13.42
CA THR A 176 8.53 -5.99 -13.71
C THR A 176 7.66 -6.78 -12.74
N ASP A 177 6.84 -7.69 -13.25
CA ASP A 177 6.09 -8.65 -12.42
C ASP A 177 7.06 -9.64 -11.76
N MET A 178 6.82 -9.96 -10.49
CA MET A 178 7.81 -10.73 -9.71
C MET A 178 7.36 -12.11 -9.29
N ALA A 179 6.08 -12.34 -9.09
CA ALA A 179 5.58 -13.60 -8.54
C ALA A 179 4.18 -13.87 -9.04
N GLU A 180 3.75 -15.12 -8.90
CA GLU A 180 2.37 -15.52 -9.16
C GLU A 180 1.40 -14.71 -8.27
N PRO A 181 0.26 -14.26 -8.86
CA PRO A 181 -0.78 -13.58 -8.12
C PRO A 181 -1.34 -14.47 -7.02
N GLN A 182 -1.78 -13.87 -5.90
CA GLN A 182 -2.47 -14.56 -4.82
C GLN A 182 -3.91 -14.06 -4.75
N SER A 183 -4.86 -14.99 -4.75
CA SER A 183 -6.28 -14.68 -4.55
C SER A 183 -6.61 -14.77 -3.06
N PHE A 184 -7.50 -13.88 -2.61
CA PHE A 184 -7.99 -13.87 -1.24
C PHE A 184 -9.43 -13.36 -1.18
N GLU A 185 -10.12 -13.64 -0.09
CA GLU A 185 -11.48 -13.21 0.12
C GLU A 185 -11.57 -12.05 1.10
N VAL A 186 -12.50 -11.15 0.82
CA VAL A 186 -12.95 -10.10 1.73
C VAL A 186 -14.38 -10.46 2.17
N LYS A 187 -14.60 -10.66 3.47
CA LYS A 187 -15.90 -11.03 4.06
C LYS A 187 -16.32 -10.03 5.13
N ARG A 188 -17.63 -9.82 5.25
CA ARG A 188 -18.17 -9.11 6.42
C ARG A 188 -18.28 -10.07 7.59
N ILE A 189 -17.94 -9.60 8.80
CA ILE A 189 -18.11 -10.37 10.04
C ILE A 189 -19.61 -10.57 10.36
N ARG A 190 -20.43 -9.55 10.05
CA ARG A 190 -21.88 -9.61 10.28
C ARG A 190 -22.61 -9.39 8.97
N GLU A 191 -23.64 -10.18 8.76
CA GLU A 191 -24.63 -9.92 7.73
C GLU A 191 -25.43 -8.67 8.12
N ASN A 192 -25.85 -7.91 7.12
CA ASN A 192 -26.72 -6.77 7.37
C ASN A 192 -28.11 -7.26 7.78
N VAL A 193 -28.70 -6.61 8.78
CA VAL A 193 -30.08 -6.88 9.23
C VAL A 193 -31.11 -6.38 8.20
N LEU A 194 -30.74 -5.37 7.42
CA LEU A 194 -31.57 -4.83 6.34
C LEU A 194 -31.15 -5.45 5.01
N ASP A 195 -32.14 -5.70 4.14
CA ASP A 195 -31.90 -6.11 2.76
C ASP A 195 -30.90 -5.11 2.11
N ASN A 196 -29.79 -5.64 1.72
CA ASN A 196 -28.74 -4.83 1.14
C ASN A 196 -28.95 -4.83 -0.37
N PRO A 197 -28.91 -3.67 -1.04
CA PRO A 197 -28.81 -3.66 -2.49
C PRO A 197 -27.64 -4.53 -2.93
N ILE A 198 -27.79 -5.20 -4.05
CA ILE A 198 -26.78 -6.10 -4.61
C ILE A 198 -25.42 -5.38 -4.58
N ALA A 199 -24.40 -6.04 -4.06
CA ALA A 199 -23.10 -5.40 -3.82
C ALA A 199 -22.57 -4.64 -5.06
N GLY A 200 -22.81 -5.16 -6.26
CA GLY A 200 -22.43 -4.52 -7.52
C GLY A 200 -23.21 -3.24 -7.83
N GLU A 201 -24.46 -3.12 -7.47
CA GLU A 201 -25.26 -1.89 -7.68
C GLU A 201 -24.73 -0.74 -6.82
N ARG A 202 -24.34 -1.04 -5.59
CA ARG A 202 -23.71 -0.04 -4.71
C ARG A 202 -22.38 0.43 -5.26
N GLU A 203 -21.55 -0.46 -5.77
CA GLU A 203 -20.27 -0.10 -6.38
C GLU A 203 -20.47 0.76 -7.63
N ALA A 204 -21.37 0.37 -8.54
CA ALA A 204 -21.71 1.14 -9.72
C ALA A 204 -22.21 2.54 -9.35
N TYR A 205 -23.12 2.65 -8.39
CA TYR A 205 -23.61 3.96 -7.92
C TYR A 205 -22.49 4.84 -7.34
N ILE A 206 -21.59 4.23 -6.59
CA ILE A 206 -20.44 4.95 -6.02
C ILE A 206 -19.48 5.40 -7.12
N ASP A 207 -19.20 4.56 -8.10
CA ASP A 207 -18.32 4.92 -9.23
C ASP A 207 -18.93 6.03 -10.08
N ASP A 208 -20.24 6.01 -10.33
CA ASP A 208 -20.97 7.11 -11.01
C ASP A 208 -20.92 8.40 -10.20
N LEU A 209 -21.13 8.33 -8.89
CA LEU A 209 -21.04 9.47 -8.00
C LEU A 209 -19.62 10.05 -7.97
N MET A 210 -18.60 9.20 -8.00
CA MET A 210 -17.20 9.63 -8.05
C MET A 210 -16.88 10.31 -9.39
N ALA A 211 -17.37 9.78 -10.50
CA ALA A 211 -17.22 10.39 -11.82
C ALA A 211 -17.86 11.79 -11.88
N LEU A 212 -19.08 11.92 -11.38
CA LEU A 212 -19.77 13.21 -11.31
C LEU A 212 -19.01 14.22 -10.44
N ASN A 213 -18.55 13.81 -9.26
CA ASN A 213 -17.75 14.66 -8.39
C ASN A 213 -16.45 15.10 -9.07
N PHE A 214 -15.81 14.23 -9.84
CA PHE A 214 -14.61 14.58 -10.60
C PHE A 214 -14.89 15.66 -11.65
N GLU A 215 -16.01 15.58 -12.37
CA GLU A 215 -16.43 16.61 -13.35
C GLU A 215 -16.73 17.97 -12.68
N ILE A 216 -17.43 17.94 -11.53
CA ILE A 216 -17.71 19.15 -10.74
C ILE A 216 -16.41 19.82 -10.27
N ASP A 217 -15.46 19.02 -9.77
CA ASP A 217 -14.18 19.51 -9.30
C ASP A 217 -13.35 20.12 -10.43
N GLN A 218 -13.34 19.50 -11.61
CA GLN A 218 -12.67 20.07 -12.78
C GLN A 218 -13.28 21.40 -13.19
N ALA A 219 -14.61 21.51 -13.23
CA ALA A 219 -15.32 22.75 -13.56
C ALA A 219 -15.01 23.83 -12.52
N SER A 220 -15.06 23.52 -11.24
CA SER A 220 -14.74 24.43 -10.13
C SER A 220 -13.31 24.95 -10.23
N HIS A 221 -12.35 24.07 -10.47
CA HIS A 221 -10.95 24.44 -10.62
C HIS A 221 -10.71 25.33 -11.87
N ALA A 222 -11.38 25.03 -12.98
CA ALA A 222 -11.31 25.84 -14.18
C ALA A 222 -11.88 27.25 -13.93
N PHE A 223 -13.01 27.33 -13.21
CA PHE A 223 -13.62 28.60 -12.83
C PHE A 223 -12.70 29.43 -11.91
N GLU A 224 -12.13 28.83 -10.86
CA GLU A 224 -11.20 29.53 -9.98
C GLU A 224 -9.96 30.05 -10.71
N LYS A 225 -9.43 29.26 -11.66
CA LYS A 225 -8.29 29.66 -12.46
C LYS A 225 -8.62 30.81 -13.41
N SER A 226 -9.84 30.85 -13.94
CA SER A 226 -10.31 31.94 -14.80
C SER A 226 -10.55 33.22 -14.01
N SER A 227 -11.18 33.11 -12.82
CA SER A 227 -11.46 34.27 -11.96
C SER A 227 -10.19 34.92 -11.37
N LYS A 228 -9.11 34.18 -11.20
CA LYS A 228 -7.80 34.74 -10.77
C LYS A 228 -7.01 35.42 -11.89
N ARG A 229 -7.43 35.29 -13.15
CA ARG A 229 -6.79 35.93 -14.30
C ARG A 229 -7.47 37.25 -14.71
N LEU A 230 -8.65 37.52 -14.18
CA LEU A 230 -9.36 38.80 -14.27
C LEU A 230 -8.95 39.69 -13.08
#